data_34eb7467ded4adfb2ae3f58b907f2966
#
_entry.id   34eb7467ded4adfb2ae3f58b907f2966
#
_cell.length_a   1.000
_cell.length_b   1.000
_cell.length_c   1.000
_cell.angle_alpha   90.00
_cell.angle_beta   90.00
_cell.angle_gamma   90.00
#
_symmetry.space_group_name_H-M   'P 1'
#
loop_
_entity.id
_entity.type
_entity.pdbx_description
1 polymer ?
#
loop_
_entity_poly.entity_id
_entity_poly.type
_entity_poly.pdbx_seq_one_letter_code
_entity_poly.pdbx_strand_id
1 'polypeptide(L)'
;MQSRGALPVIAVTGMAFEASIAAGKGRDGVEAVYAARADLLERALTAALDRGASGVISFGTAGGLGPDLEPGTLVIAEAVDGPFGRVECDPAWSERMAAALLASPLAAQTRRGVEAAVAAPLTGAADKAALHQSSGGALAVDMESHLAAAAAAARGLPFAVCRAVVDPAWRSLPKAAMAGLRDDGSTAVLPILRELARDPRQLGGLLRVAADAGAARKALTGARRVLGASGALFPR
;
A
#
# COMPACT_ATOMS: atom_id res chain seq x y z
N MET A 1 39.25 -0.14 2.54
CA MET A 1 38.26 -0.20 1.45
C MET A 1 36.91 -0.56 2.12
N GLN A 2 36.12 0.41 2.49
CA GLN A 2 34.78 0.15 3.07
C GLN A 2 33.95 -0.53 1.97
N SER A 3 33.41 -1.71 2.22
CA SER A 3 32.42 -2.34 1.35
C SER A 3 31.26 -1.35 1.21
N ARG A 4 31.02 -0.80 0.03
CA ARG A 4 29.78 -0.08 -0.27
C ARG A 4 28.67 -1.10 -0.04
N GLY A 5 27.97 -0.99 1.08
CA GLY A 5 26.77 -1.77 1.35
C GLY A 5 25.81 -1.64 0.17
N ALA A 6 25.08 -2.71 -0.16
CA ALA A 6 24.07 -2.66 -1.20
C ALA A 6 23.09 -1.50 -0.90
N LEU A 7 22.70 -0.74 -1.93
CA LEU A 7 21.74 0.34 -1.80
C LEU A 7 20.37 -0.22 -1.33
N PRO A 8 19.66 0.49 -0.45
CA PRO A 8 18.38 0.01 0.06
C PRO A 8 17.29 0.03 -1.02
N VAL A 9 16.26 -0.79 -0.82
CA VAL A 9 14.96 -0.58 -1.46
C VAL A 9 14.20 0.46 -0.63
N ILE A 10 13.64 1.47 -1.27
CA ILE A 10 12.78 2.46 -0.62
C ILE A 10 11.34 1.95 -0.65
N ALA A 11 10.78 1.66 0.53
CA ALA A 11 9.38 1.29 0.69
C ALA A 11 8.54 2.54 0.97
N VAL A 12 7.61 2.83 0.08
CA VAL A 12 6.67 3.95 0.18
C VAL A 12 5.37 3.47 0.79
N THR A 13 4.92 4.11 1.86
CA THR A 13 3.71 3.74 2.60
C THR A 13 2.93 5.00 3.01
N GLY A 14 1.62 4.86 3.28
CA GLY A 14 0.79 5.96 3.77
C GLY A 14 0.82 6.12 5.29
N MET A 15 1.07 5.03 6.02
CA MET A 15 0.89 4.99 7.48
C MET A 15 2.12 4.48 8.22
N ALA A 16 2.31 4.98 9.44
CA ALA A 16 3.44 4.63 10.31
C ALA A 16 3.53 3.12 10.62
N PHE A 17 2.39 2.43 10.82
CA PHE A 17 2.40 0.99 11.06
C PHE A 17 2.84 0.19 9.83
N GLU A 18 2.49 0.64 8.63
CA GLU A 18 2.91 0.03 7.37
C GLU A 18 4.42 0.19 7.19
N ALA A 19 4.93 1.40 7.45
CA ALA A 19 6.37 1.67 7.42
C ALA A 19 7.14 0.77 8.40
N SER A 20 6.61 0.56 9.61
CA SER A 20 7.18 -0.37 10.58
C SER A 20 7.20 -1.82 10.07
N ILE A 21 6.16 -2.27 9.37
CA ILE A 21 6.12 -3.60 8.76
C ILE A 21 7.13 -3.67 7.60
N ALA A 22 7.16 -2.69 6.71
CA ALA A 22 8.04 -2.64 5.55
C ALA A 22 9.52 -2.64 5.96
N ALA A 23 9.91 -1.81 6.90
CA ALA A 23 11.27 -1.72 7.42
C ALA A 23 11.73 -3.00 8.14
N GLY A 24 10.79 -3.78 8.70
CA GLY A 24 11.12 -5.02 9.40
C GLY A 24 12.04 -4.76 10.59
N LYS A 25 13.13 -5.54 10.71
CA LYS A 25 14.11 -5.40 11.81
C LYS A 25 15.20 -4.36 11.54
N GLY A 26 15.07 -3.54 10.50
CA GLY A 26 16.00 -2.43 10.18
C GLY A 26 17.39 -2.83 9.68
N ARG A 27 17.63 -4.13 9.43
CA ARG A 27 18.92 -4.65 8.90
C ARG A 27 18.78 -5.31 7.54
N ASP A 28 17.61 -5.25 6.94
CA ASP A 28 17.24 -6.06 5.78
C ASP A 28 17.36 -5.28 4.46
N GLY A 29 18.05 -4.14 4.44
CA GLY A 29 18.23 -3.36 3.21
C GLY A 29 16.96 -2.68 2.69
N VAL A 30 15.98 -2.44 3.54
CA VAL A 30 14.76 -1.68 3.25
C VAL A 30 14.70 -0.42 4.11
N GLU A 31 14.56 0.73 3.46
CA GLU A 31 14.26 2.00 4.12
C GLU A 31 12.81 2.38 3.83
N ALA A 32 12.01 2.62 4.87
CA ALA A 32 10.61 2.99 4.71
C ALA A 32 10.42 4.50 4.85
N VAL A 33 9.66 5.09 3.92
CA VAL A 33 9.18 6.48 3.97
C VAL A 33 7.66 6.47 4.03
N TYR A 34 7.07 7.39 4.82
CA TYR A 34 5.63 7.45 5.00
C TYR A 34 5.13 8.86 5.31
N ALA A 35 3.97 9.18 4.79
CA ALA A 35 3.08 10.27 5.22
C ALA A 35 1.73 10.06 4.55
N ALA A 36 0.63 10.48 5.20
CA ALA A 36 -0.69 10.47 4.60
C ALA A 36 -0.91 11.67 3.67
N ARG A 37 -0.14 12.74 3.83
CA ARG A 37 -0.20 13.94 3.01
C ARG A 37 0.85 13.89 1.91
N ALA A 38 0.42 14.04 0.66
CA ALA A 38 1.23 13.84 -0.55
C ALA A 38 2.54 14.66 -0.56
N ASP A 39 2.48 15.96 -0.23
CA ASP A 39 3.66 16.83 -0.24
C ASP A 39 4.71 16.45 0.80
N LEU A 40 4.29 15.91 1.95
CA LEU A 40 5.21 15.39 2.96
C LEU A 40 5.84 14.07 2.49
N LEU A 41 5.04 13.20 1.86
CA LEU A 41 5.52 11.94 1.30
C LEU A 41 6.53 12.18 0.18
N GLU A 42 6.24 13.09 -0.76
CA GLU A 42 7.14 13.46 -1.85
C GLU A 42 8.49 13.98 -1.34
N ARG A 43 8.49 14.86 -0.32
CA ARG A 43 9.73 15.36 0.29
C ARG A 43 10.54 14.24 0.94
N ALA A 44 9.89 13.37 1.73
CA ALA A 44 10.55 12.25 2.39
C ALA A 44 11.12 11.25 1.37
N LEU A 45 10.35 10.94 0.31
CA LEU A 45 10.76 10.07 -0.77
C LEU A 45 11.94 10.65 -1.55
N THR A 46 11.87 11.92 -1.94
CA THR A 46 12.98 12.61 -2.62
C THR A 46 14.25 12.54 -1.79
N ALA A 47 14.18 12.91 -0.51
CA ALA A 47 15.34 12.87 0.37
C ALA A 47 15.92 11.46 0.56
N ALA A 48 15.08 10.40 0.57
CA ALA A 48 15.54 9.03 0.62
C ALA A 48 16.24 8.62 -0.68
N LEU A 49 15.64 8.91 -1.83
CA LEU A 49 16.17 8.57 -3.16
C LEU A 49 17.48 9.32 -3.48
N ASP A 50 17.66 10.53 -2.98
CA ASP A 50 18.90 11.32 -3.17
C ASP A 50 20.10 10.71 -2.43
N ARG A 51 19.86 9.85 -1.42
CA ARG A 51 20.90 9.05 -0.78
C ARG A 51 21.27 7.79 -1.57
N GLY A 52 20.51 7.46 -2.60
CA GLY A 52 20.65 6.28 -3.44
C GLY A 52 19.71 5.14 -3.03
N ALA A 53 19.18 4.45 -4.03
CA ALA A 53 18.29 3.31 -3.87
C ALA A 53 18.54 2.27 -4.96
N SER A 54 18.24 1.00 -4.67
CA SER A 54 18.27 -0.10 -5.66
C SER A 54 16.91 -0.26 -6.36
N GLY A 55 15.83 0.28 -5.79
CA GLY A 55 14.48 0.23 -6.34
C GLY A 55 13.49 0.88 -5.39
N VAL A 56 12.25 1.04 -5.85
CA VAL A 56 11.13 1.60 -5.09
C VAL A 56 10.00 0.59 -5.03
N ILE A 57 9.47 0.33 -3.84
CA ILE A 57 8.28 -0.52 -3.67
C ILE A 57 7.17 0.29 -2.98
N SER A 58 5.99 0.35 -3.59
CA SER A 58 4.79 0.80 -2.89
C SER A 58 4.26 -0.36 -2.06
N PHE A 59 4.28 -0.21 -0.72
CA PHE A 59 3.98 -1.29 0.21
C PHE A 59 3.05 -0.81 1.31
N GLY A 60 1.86 -1.39 1.43
CA GLY A 60 0.90 -0.93 2.42
C GLY A 60 -0.49 -1.50 2.20
N THR A 61 -1.49 -0.80 2.73
CA THR A 61 -2.91 -1.13 2.53
C THR A 61 -3.49 -0.38 1.34
N ALA A 62 -4.59 -0.90 0.79
CA ALA A 62 -5.35 -0.29 -0.30
C ALA A 62 -6.84 -0.57 -0.13
N GLY A 63 -7.69 0.29 -0.67
CA GLY A 63 -9.10 -0.01 -0.84
C GLY A 63 -9.31 -1.05 -1.94
N GLY A 64 -10.16 -2.05 -1.71
CA GLY A 64 -10.54 -3.02 -2.72
C GLY A 64 -11.47 -2.42 -3.76
N LEU A 65 -11.20 -2.68 -5.04
CA LEU A 65 -12.06 -2.33 -6.18
C LEU A 65 -12.69 -3.57 -6.80
N GLY A 66 -11.94 -4.67 -6.89
CA GLY A 66 -12.46 -5.95 -7.37
C GLY A 66 -13.60 -6.45 -6.47
N PRO A 67 -14.74 -6.90 -7.05
CA PRO A 67 -15.94 -7.23 -6.29
C PRO A 67 -15.79 -8.48 -5.39
N ASP A 68 -14.79 -9.31 -5.65
CA ASP A 68 -14.51 -10.56 -4.95
C ASP A 68 -13.30 -10.49 -3.98
N LEU A 69 -12.75 -9.29 -3.77
CA LEU A 69 -11.57 -9.12 -2.93
C LEU A 69 -11.95 -8.89 -1.46
N GLU A 70 -11.63 -9.86 -0.63
CA GLU A 70 -11.83 -9.82 0.81
C GLU A 70 -10.71 -9.03 1.51
N PRO A 71 -10.97 -8.47 2.73
CA PRO A 71 -9.92 -7.86 3.54
C PRO A 71 -8.75 -8.83 3.79
N GLY A 72 -7.54 -8.35 3.56
CA GLY A 72 -6.32 -9.16 3.62
C GLY A 72 -5.92 -9.80 2.29
N THR A 73 -6.70 -9.62 1.21
CA THR A 73 -6.23 -9.98 -0.13
C THR A 73 -4.99 -9.17 -0.48
N LEU A 74 -3.93 -9.84 -0.92
CA LEU A 74 -2.69 -9.22 -1.38
C LEU A 74 -2.77 -8.98 -2.89
N VAL A 75 -2.49 -7.76 -3.30
CA VAL A 75 -2.40 -7.36 -4.71
C VAL A 75 -0.95 -7.08 -5.04
N ILE A 76 -0.39 -7.83 -5.99
CA ILE A 76 0.88 -7.56 -6.64
C ILE A 76 0.57 -6.88 -7.96
N ALA A 77 0.86 -5.58 -8.05
CA ALA A 77 0.48 -4.85 -9.24
C ALA A 77 1.41 -5.14 -10.42
N GLU A 78 0.81 -5.16 -11.61
CA GLU A 78 1.49 -5.19 -12.90
C GLU A 78 1.74 -3.78 -13.41
N ALA A 79 0.82 -2.86 -13.08
CA ALA A 79 0.90 -1.44 -13.38
C ALA A 79 0.12 -0.62 -12.35
N VAL A 80 0.41 0.67 -12.29
CA VAL A 80 -0.34 1.68 -11.54
C VAL A 80 -0.96 2.66 -12.51
N ASP A 81 -2.29 2.79 -12.49
CA ASP A 81 -3.04 3.83 -13.20
C ASP A 81 -3.35 4.97 -12.24
N GLY A 82 -2.79 6.14 -12.47
CA GLY A 82 -2.92 7.27 -11.57
C GLY A 82 -3.00 8.63 -12.27
N PRO A 83 -3.01 9.72 -11.49
CA PRO A 83 -3.11 11.08 -12.02
C PRO A 83 -1.99 11.47 -12.99
N PHE A 84 -0.86 10.78 -12.94
CA PHE A 84 0.29 11.01 -13.83
C PHE A 84 0.34 10.03 -15.00
N GLY A 85 -0.77 9.32 -15.27
CA GLY A 85 -0.86 8.28 -16.26
C GLY A 85 -0.50 6.89 -15.74
N ARG A 86 -0.39 5.94 -16.66
CA ARG A 86 -0.05 4.54 -16.36
C ARG A 86 1.46 4.35 -16.28
N VAL A 87 1.91 3.71 -15.21
CA VAL A 87 3.31 3.31 -15.01
C VAL A 87 3.35 1.79 -14.80
N GLU A 88 4.09 1.10 -15.67
CA GLU A 88 4.30 -0.35 -15.53
C GLU A 88 5.24 -0.64 -14.36
N CYS A 89 4.91 -1.66 -13.57
CA CYS A 89 5.83 -2.22 -12.59
C CYS A 89 6.96 -3.01 -13.29
N ASP A 90 8.11 -3.15 -12.62
CA ASP A 90 9.17 -4.03 -13.12
C ASP A 90 8.65 -5.47 -13.25
N PRO A 91 8.57 -6.04 -14.47
CA PRO A 91 7.91 -7.33 -14.67
C PRO A 91 8.63 -8.48 -13.96
N ALA A 92 9.96 -8.45 -13.96
CA ALA A 92 10.75 -9.50 -13.34
C ALA A 92 10.66 -9.46 -11.81
N TRP A 93 10.59 -8.26 -11.24
CA TRP A 93 10.41 -8.10 -9.80
C TRP A 93 9.01 -8.50 -9.35
N SER A 94 7.96 -8.02 -10.02
CA SER A 94 6.57 -8.35 -9.76
C SER A 94 6.30 -9.86 -9.89
N GLU A 95 6.88 -10.51 -10.91
CA GLU A 95 6.77 -11.96 -11.11
C GLU A 95 7.39 -12.74 -9.94
N ARG A 96 8.61 -12.36 -9.51
CA ARG A 96 9.26 -13.04 -8.37
C ARG A 96 8.47 -12.85 -7.07
N MET A 97 7.91 -11.65 -6.84
CA MET A 97 7.07 -11.40 -5.67
C MET A 97 5.81 -12.28 -5.71
N ALA A 98 5.13 -12.32 -6.85
CA ALA A 98 3.93 -13.14 -7.02
C ALA A 98 4.25 -14.63 -6.85
N ALA A 99 5.30 -15.14 -7.49
CA ALA A 99 5.72 -16.53 -7.37
C ALA A 99 6.03 -16.92 -5.91
N ALA A 100 6.75 -16.06 -5.16
CA ALA A 100 7.06 -16.31 -3.77
C ALA A 100 5.80 -16.39 -2.89
N LEU A 101 4.82 -15.49 -3.10
CA LEU A 101 3.57 -15.49 -2.36
C LEU A 101 2.68 -16.68 -2.73
N LEU A 102 2.58 -17.01 -4.02
CA LEU A 102 1.81 -18.16 -4.50
C LEU A 102 2.39 -19.51 -4.04
N ALA A 103 3.69 -19.58 -3.78
CA ALA A 103 4.33 -20.76 -3.19
C ALA A 103 4.26 -20.80 -1.66
N SER A 104 3.52 -19.91 -1.03
CA SER A 104 3.39 -19.77 0.43
C SER A 104 1.97 -20.01 0.92
N PRO A 105 1.72 -20.07 2.24
CA PRO A 105 0.36 -20.11 2.79
C PRO A 105 -0.53 -18.90 2.43
N LEU A 106 0.02 -17.87 1.78
CA LEU A 106 -0.70 -16.68 1.31
C LEU A 106 -1.26 -16.85 -0.12
N ALA A 107 -1.07 -18.00 -0.78
CA ALA A 107 -1.45 -18.23 -2.17
C ALA A 107 -2.93 -17.92 -2.46
N ALA A 108 -3.85 -18.41 -1.61
CA ALA A 108 -5.28 -18.23 -1.80
C ALA A 108 -5.74 -16.77 -1.77
N GLN A 109 -5.01 -15.91 -1.07
CA GLN A 109 -5.31 -14.48 -0.92
C GLN A 109 -4.41 -13.58 -1.78
N THR A 110 -3.60 -14.12 -2.69
CA THR A 110 -2.73 -13.33 -3.58
C THR A 110 -3.39 -13.19 -4.94
N ARG A 111 -3.40 -11.97 -5.47
CA ARG A 111 -3.90 -11.60 -6.80
C ARG A 111 -2.85 -10.78 -7.54
N ARG A 112 -2.92 -10.84 -8.88
CA ARG A 112 -2.13 -9.99 -9.77
C ARG A 112 -3.06 -9.17 -10.62
N GLY A 113 -2.72 -7.92 -10.91
CA GLY A 113 -3.49 -7.05 -11.77
C GLY A 113 -3.08 -5.59 -11.65
N VAL A 114 -3.95 -4.69 -12.09
CA VAL A 114 -3.69 -3.24 -12.08
C VAL A 114 -4.10 -2.67 -10.72
N GLU A 115 -3.29 -1.74 -10.22
CA GLU A 115 -3.60 -0.85 -9.09
C GLU A 115 -4.05 0.50 -9.63
N ALA A 116 -5.15 1.03 -9.13
CA ALA A 116 -5.50 2.43 -9.36
C ALA A 116 -4.87 3.30 -8.26
N ALA A 117 -4.48 4.52 -8.59
CA ALA A 117 -4.01 5.47 -7.59
C ALA A 117 -4.74 6.81 -7.74
N VAL A 118 -5.14 7.40 -6.62
CA VAL A 118 -5.96 8.62 -6.57
C VAL A 118 -5.37 9.65 -5.61
N ALA A 119 -5.70 10.93 -5.82
CA ALA A 119 -5.21 12.01 -4.96
C ALA A 119 -6.05 12.21 -3.67
N ALA A 120 -7.22 11.58 -3.59
CA ALA A 120 -8.14 11.72 -2.45
C ALA A 120 -8.75 10.35 -2.07
N PRO A 121 -9.08 10.13 -0.78
CA PRO A 121 -9.62 8.86 -0.32
C PRO A 121 -10.95 8.51 -0.98
N LEU A 122 -11.07 7.27 -1.44
CA LEU A 122 -12.30 6.71 -2.00
C LEU A 122 -13.07 5.97 -0.90
N THR A 123 -14.12 6.59 -0.35
CA THR A 123 -14.81 6.07 0.84
C THR A 123 -16.15 5.41 0.54
N GLY A 124 -16.73 5.67 -0.64
CA GLY A 124 -18.03 5.16 -1.06
C GLY A 124 -17.94 3.88 -1.90
N ALA A 125 -18.81 2.89 -1.64
CA ALA A 125 -18.88 1.68 -2.45
C ALA A 125 -19.25 1.97 -3.92
N ALA A 126 -20.13 2.96 -4.16
CA ALA A 126 -20.50 3.37 -5.52
C ALA A 126 -19.31 3.98 -6.28
N ASP A 127 -18.50 4.82 -5.60
CA ASP A 127 -17.32 5.44 -6.20
C ASP A 127 -16.25 4.39 -6.54
N LYS A 128 -16.07 3.39 -5.65
CA LYS A 128 -15.18 2.25 -5.90
C LYS A 128 -15.61 1.45 -7.12
N ALA A 129 -16.90 1.15 -7.24
CA ALA A 129 -17.45 0.44 -8.41
C ALA A 129 -17.26 1.25 -9.70
N ALA A 130 -17.47 2.57 -9.66
CA ALA A 130 -17.25 3.45 -10.81
C ALA A 130 -15.77 3.47 -11.22
N LEU A 131 -14.84 3.58 -10.25
CA LEU A 131 -13.41 3.54 -10.53
C LEU A 131 -12.97 2.18 -11.10
N HIS A 132 -13.47 1.06 -10.55
CA HIS A 132 -13.20 -0.27 -11.09
C HIS A 132 -13.56 -0.38 -12.57
N GLN A 133 -14.75 0.12 -12.95
CA GLN A 133 -15.21 0.10 -14.35
C GLN A 133 -14.38 1.03 -15.22
N SER A 134 -14.14 2.27 -14.80
CA SER A 134 -13.42 3.27 -15.60
C SER A 134 -11.92 2.97 -15.78
N SER A 135 -11.31 2.25 -14.83
CA SER A 135 -9.92 1.79 -14.89
C SER A 135 -9.73 0.47 -15.68
N GLY A 136 -10.80 -0.07 -16.27
CA GLY A 136 -10.70 -1.36 -16.96
C GLY A 136 -10.47 -2.56 -16.04
N GLY A 137 -10.92 -2.48 -14.78
CA GLY A 137 -10.87 -3.59 -13.85
C GLY A 137 -9.69 -3.56 -12.86
N ALA A 138 -9.20 -2.38 -12.50
CA ALA A 138 -8.20 -2.27 -11.43
C ALA A 138 -8.69 -2.98 -10.15
N LEU A 139 -7.78 -3.72 -9.50
CA LEU A 139 -8.12 -4.57 -8.37
C LEU A 139 -8.22 -3.80 -7.06
N ALA A 140 -7.37 -2.80 -6.87
CA ALA A 140 -7.29 -2.03 -5.64
C ALA A 140 -6.96 -0.57 -5.94
N VAL A 141 -7.09 0.29 -4.94
CA VAL A 141 -6.82 1.73 -5.02
C VAL A 141 -6.09 2.23 -3.78
N ASP A 142 -5.08 3.07 -3.99
CA ASP A 142 -4.36 3.76 -2.94
C ASP A 142 -4.11 5.24 -3.26
N MET A 143 -3.34 5.92 -2.41
CA MET A 143 -3.02 7.34 -2.56
C MET A 143 -1.52 7.61 -2.72
N GLU A 144 -0.67 6.60 -2.67
CA GLU A 144 0.79 6.73 -2.63
C GLU A 144 1.49 6.13 -3.85
N SER A 145 0.90 5.10 -4.47
CA SER A 145 1.56 4.35 -5.56
C SER A 145 1.89 5.20 -6.77
N HIS A 146 1.07 6.19 -7.11
CA HIS A 146 1.36 7.11 -8.23
C HIS A 146 2.59 8.00 -7.95
N LEU A 147 2.80 8.43 -6.69
CA LEU A 147 3.97 9.20 -6.28
C LEU A 147 5.23 8.34 -6.31
N ALA A 148 5.12 7.11 -5.78
CA ALA A 148 6.21 6.14 -5.80
C ALA A 148 6.64 5.78 -7.23
N ALA A 149 5.65 5.52 -8.11
CA ALA A 149 5.86 5.21 -9.52
C ALA A 149 6.55 6.36 -10.27
N ALA A 150 6.04 7.59 -10.12
CA ALA A 150 6.62 8.78 -10.74
C ALA A 150 8.06 9.04 -10.27
N ALA A 151 8.32 8.90 -8.97
CA ALA A 151 9.65 9.11 -8.40
C ALA A 151 10.67 8.06 -8.86
N ALA A 152 10.25 6.80 -8.98
CA ALA A 152 11.06 5.71 -9.53
C ALA A 152 11.37 5.94 -11.01
N ALA A 153 10.35 6.24 -11.82
CA ALA A 153 10.50 6.50 -13.26
C ALA A 153 11.44 7.66 -13.53
N ALA A 154 11.33 8.77 -12.78
CA ALA A 154 12.19 9.94 -12.91
C ALA A 154 13.68 9.63 -12.65
N ARG A 155 14.00 8.52 -11.97
CA ARG A 155 15.36 8.09 -11.62
C ARG A 155 15.80 6.82 -12.34
N GLY A 156 14.96 6.26 -13.22
CA GLY A 156 15.24 5.00 -13.92
C GLY A 156 15.39 3.81 -12.97
N LEU A 157 14.70 3.83 -11.82
CA LEU A 157 14.74 2.76 -10.83
C LEU A 157 13.63 1.73 -11.07
N PRO A 158 13.90 0.43 -10.79
CA PRO A 158 12.86 -0.59 -10.75
C PRO A 158 11.76 -0.20 -9.76
N PHE A 159 10.51 -0.44 -10.15
CA PHE A 159 9.32 -0.14 -9.33
C PHE A 159 8.44 -1.37 -9.18
N ALA A 160 7.92 -1.61 -7.99
CA ALA A 160 6.98 -2.68 -7.71
C ALA A 160 5.91 -2.24 -6.70
N VAL A 161 4.81 -3.01 -6.63
CA VAL A 161 3.70 -2.76 -5.71
C VAL A 161 3.29 -4.05 -5.01
N CYS A 162 3.10 -3.97 -3.68
CA CYS A 162 2.49 -5.02 -2.86
C CYS A 162 1.55 -4.37 -1.85
N ARG A 163 0.25 -4.47 -2.10
CA ARG A 163 -0.79 -3.88 -1.25
C ARG A 163 -1.70 -4.95 -0.66
N ALA A 164 -2.24 -4.71 0.53
CA ALA A 164 -3.26 -5.55 1.14
C ALA A 164 -4.59 -4.81 1.19
N VAL A 165 -5.64 -5.43 0.70
CA VAL A 165 -6.99 -4.86 0.76
C VAL A 165 -7.39 -4.68 2.22
N VAL A 166 -7.72 -3.43 2.61
CA VAL A 166 -8.18 -3.10 3.97
C VAL A 166 -9.70 -2.91 4.02
N ASP A 167 -10.28 -2.33 2.99
CA ASP A 167 -11.72 -2.09 2.89
C ASP A 167 -12.25 -2.58 1.53
N PRO A 168 -13.09 -3.63 1.50
CA PRO A 168 -13.54 -4.25 0.26
C PRO A 168 -14.44 -3.34 -0.58
N ALA A 169 -14.62 -3.66 -1.86
CA ALA A 169 -15.35 -2.85 -2.83
C ALA A 169 -16.77 -2.49 -2.39
N TRP A 170 -17.46 -3.42 -1.74
CA TRP A 170 -18.86 -3.25 -1.29
C TRP A 170 -19.01 -2.44 0.00
N ARG A 171 -17.91 -2.05 0.66
CA ARG A 171 -17.95 -1.35 1.94
C ARG A 171 -17.74 0.15 1.77
N SER A 172 -18.67 0.94 2.31
CA SER A 172 -18.43 2.35 2.54
C SER A 172 -17.80 2.58 3.90
N LEU A 173 -16.80 3.46 3.97
CA LEU A 173 -16.11 3.78 5.22
C LEU A 173 -16.96 4.78 6.05
N PRO A 174 -17.15 4.54 7.36
CA PRO A 174 -17.81 5.50 8.23
C PRO A 174 -16.92 6.75 8.42
N LYS A 175 -17.55 7.90 8.61
CA LYS A 175 -16.84 9.18 8.86
C LYS A 175 -15.89 9.10 10.05
N ALA A 176 -16.28 8.37 11.09
CA ALA A 176 -15.45 8.15 12.27
C ALA A 176 -14.10 7.48 11.95
N ALA A 177 -14.05 6.56 10.98
CA ALA A 177 -12.78 5.93 10.56
C ALA A 177 -11.82 6.95 9.92
N MET A 178 -12.35 7.86 9.10
CA MET A 178 -11.55 8.89 8.43
C MET A 178 -11.09 10.01 9.38
N ALA A 179 -11.86 10.30 10.43
CA ALA A 179 -11.54 11.37 11.39
C ALA A 179 -10.25 11.12 12.17
N GLY A 180 -9.79 9.89 12.26
CA GLY A 180 -8.58 9.51 12.98
C GLY A 180 -7.28 9.65 12.21
N LEU A 181 -7.32 9.80 10.89
CA LEU A 181 -6.13 9.89 10.06
C LEU A 181 -5.47 11.27 10.19
N ARG A 182 -4.17 11.29 10.47
CA ARG A 182 -3.35 12.51 10.50
C ARG A 182 -2.46 12.63 9.27
N ASP A 183 -2.05 13.86 8.95
CA ASP A 183 -1.18 14.18 7.81
C ASP A 183 0.16 13.43 7.82
N ASP A 184 0.67 13.13 9.01
CA ASP A 184 1.92 12.38 9.22
C ASP A 184 1.76 10.85 9.11
N GLY A 185 0.56 10.35 8.77
CA GLY A 185 0.28 8.91 8.69
C GLY A 185 0.05 8.22 10.04
N SER A 186 -0.01 8.97 11.15
CA SER A 186 -0.40 8.45 12.46
C SER A 186 -1.92 8.45 12.64
N THR A 187 -2.41 7.69 13.62
CA THR A 187 -3.84 7.61 13.94
C THR A 187 -4.13 8.29 15.27
N ALA A 188 -5.08 9.22 15.27
CA ALA A 188 -5.57 9.90 16.46
C ALA A 188 -6.90 9.30 16.93
N VAL A 189 -6.94 8.82 18.17
CA VAL A 189 -8.15 8.18 18.73
C VAL A 189 -9.22 9.20 19.12
N LEU A 190 -8.84 10.38 19.62
CA LEU A 190 -9.78 11.38 20.12
C LEU A 190 -10.77 11.90 19.05
N PRO A 191 -10.37 12.21 17.80
CA PRO A 191 -11.31 12.56 16.75
C PRO A 191 -12.30 11.44 16.43
N ILE A 192 -11.87 10.18 16.44
CA ILE A 192 -12.74 9.00 16.25
C ILE A 192 -13.81 8.96 17.34
N LEU A 193 -13.42 9.11 18.62
CA LEU A 193 -14.34 9.11 19.74
C LEU A 193 -15.33 10.27 19.68
N ARG A 194 -14.89 11.45 19.23
CA ARG A 194 -15.79 12.61 19.05
C ARG A 194 -16.85 12.36 17.97
N GLU A 195 -16.46 11.79 16.82
CA GLU A 195 -17.41 11.42 15.78
C GLU A 195 -18.37 10.33 16.23
N LEU A 196 -17.89 9.34 16.99
CA LEU A 196 -18.70 8.29 17.55
C LEU A 196 -19.70 8.83 18.60
N ALA A 197 -19.30 9.82 19.41
CA ALA A 197 -20.17 10.47 20.36
C ALA A 197 -21.28 11.29 19.66
N ARG A 198 -21.01 11.85 18.48
CA ARG A 198 -22.00 12.57 17.65
C ARG A 198 -22.98 11.63 16.96
N ASP A 199 -22.49 10.47 16.50
CA ASP A 199 -23.29 9.45 15.83
C ASP A 199 -22.87 8.04 16.27
N PRO A 200 -23.45 7.52 17.37
CA PRO A 200 -23.15 6.18 17.88
C PRO A 200 -23.50 5.04 16.91
N ARG A 201 -24.33 5.29 15.90
CA ARG A 201 -24.70 4.28 14.88
C ARG A 201 -23.48 3.84 14.05
N GLN A 202 -22.44 4.66 13.99
CA GLN A 202 -21.18 4.32 13.30
C GLN A 202 -20.36 3.24 14.00
N LEU A 203 -20.66 2.89 15.27
CA LEU A 203 -19.86 1.93 16.05
C LEU A 203 -19.73 0.57 15.35
N GLY A 204 -20.85 0.03 14.84
CA GLY A 204 -20.82 -1.26 14.12
C GLY A 204 -19.97 -1.23 12.86
N GLY A 205 -20.02 -0.14 12.10
CA GLY A 205 -19.16 0.10 10.94
C GLY A 205 -17.69 0.22 11.32
N LEU A 206 -17.38 0.97 12.38
CA LEU A 206 -16.03 1.16 12.87
C LEU A 206 -15.39 -0.16 13.36
N LEU A 207 -16.15 -1.01 14.06
CA LEU A 207 -15.67 -2.33 14.49
C LEU A 207 -15.35 -3.24 13.28
N ARG A 208 -16.15 -3.18 12.22
CA ARG A 208 -15.86 -3.91 10.98
C ARG A 208 -14.58 -3.41 10.32
N VAL A 209 -14.42 -2.09 10.18
CA VAL A 209 -13.18 -1.50 9.63
C VAL A 209 -11.95 -1.89 10.46
N ALA A 210 -12.08 -1.94 11.79
CA ALA A 210 -10.98 -2.39 12.66
C ALA A 210 -10.64 -3.86 12.44
N ALA A 211 -11.64 -4.74 12.26
CA ALA A 211 -11.42 -6.16 11.94
C ALA A 211 -10.74 -6.32 10.57
N ASP A 212 -11.18 -5.58 9.56
CA ASP A 212 -10.61 -5.59 8.21
C ASP A 212 -9.15 -5.08 8.22
N ALA A 213 -8.89 -4.01 8.96
CA ALA A 213 -7.53 -3.50 9.16
C ALA A 213 -6.62 -4.54 9.85
N GLY A 214 -7.17 -5.32 10.77
CA GLY A 214 -6.49 -6.46 11.39
C GLY A 214 -6.10 -7.54 10.38
N ALA A 215 -7.02 -7.88 9.47
CA ALA A 215 -6.77 -8.85 8.39
C ALA A 215 -5.69 -8.34 7.42
N ALA A 216 -5.81 -7.10 6.96
CA ALA A 216 -4.83 -6.48 6.07
C ALA A 216 -3.43 -6.41 6.71
N ARG A 217 -3.35 -6.00 7.98
CA ARG A 217 -2.08 -5.96 8.73
C ARG A 217 -1.43 -7.33 8.85
N LYS A 218 -2.22 -8.37 9.13
CA LYS A 218 -1.75 -9.76 9.18
C LYS A 218 -1.20 -10.21 7.84
N ALA A 219 -1.91 -9.92 6.75
CA ALA A 219 -1.51 -10.24 5.38
C ALA A 219 -0.20 -9.53 5.00
N LEU A 220 -0.09 -8.21 5.23
CA LEU A 220 1.13 -7.44 4.98
C LEU A 220 2.33 -7.96 5.78
N THR A 221 2.13 -8.29 7.06
CA THR A 221 3.20 -8.87 7.89
C THR A 221 3.65 -10.22 7.35
N GLY A 222 2.70 -11.04 6.90
CA GLY A 222 2.97 -12.31 6.22
C GLY A 222 3.73 -12.13 4.91
N ALA A 223 3.25 -11.23 4.06
CA ALA A 223 3.88 -10.91 2.77
C ALA A 223 5.32 -10.40 2.97
N ARG A 224 5.54 -9.45 3.89
CA ARG A 224 6.88 -8.95 4.21
C ARG A 224 7.85 -10.05 4.62
N ARG A 225 7.36 -11.02 5.41
CA ARG A 225 8.17 -12.18 5.85
C ARG A 225 8.52 -13.09 4.67
N VAL A 226 7.54 -13.45 3.84
CA VAL A 226 7.73 -14.35 2.68
C VAL A 226 8.66 -13.71 1.66
N LEU A 227 8.41 -12.44 1.29
CA LEU A 227 9.20 -11.71 0.30
C LEU A 227 10.64 -11.47 0.80
N GLY A 228 10.82 -11.19 2.09
CA GLY A 228 12.14 -11.04 2.69
C GLY A 228 12.94 -12.37 2.70
N ALA A 229 12.30 -13.46 3.12
CA ALA A 229 12.94 -14.78 3.19
C ALA A 229 13.31 -15.34 1.81
N SER A 230 12.52 -15.05 0.77
CA SER A 230 12.78 -15.49 -0.61
C SER A 230 13.72 -14.57 -1.37
N GLY A 231 14.10 -13.41 -0.83
CA GLY A 231 14.81 -12.36 -1.55
C GLY A 231 13.99 -11.63 -2.62
N ALA A 232 12.69 -11.95 -2.75
CA ALA A 232 11.80 -11.31 -3.73
C ALA A 232 11.41 -9.87 -3.36
N LEU A 233 11.79 -9.41 -2.17
CA LEU A 233 11.60 -8.02 -1.74
C LEU A 233 12.52 -7.04 -2.47
N PHE A 234 13.54 -7.52 -3.16
CA PHE A 234 14.57 -6.73 -3.83
C PHE A 234 14.52 -6.90 -5.35
N PRO A 235 14.74 -5.85 -6.14
CA PRO A 235 15.00 -5.98 -7.57
C PRO A 235 16.32 -6.75 -7.79
N ARG A 236 16.50 -7.35 -8.98
CA ARG A 236 17.77 -8.00 -9.38
C ARG A 236 18.48 -7.17 -10.40
#